data_e9288556de68968c2177fed2748f6a28
#
_entry.id   e9288556de68968c2177fed2748f6a28
#
_cell.length_a   1.000
_cell.length_b   1.000
_cell.length_c   1.000
_cell.angle_alpha   90.00
_cell.angle_beta   90.00
_cell.angle_gamma   90.00
#
_symmetry.space_group_name_H-M   'P 1'
#
loop_
_entity.id
_entity.type
_entity.pdbx_description
1 polymer ?
#
loop_
_entity_poly.entity_id
_entity_poly.type
_entity_poly.pdbx_seq_one_letter_code
_entity_poly.pdbx_strand_id
1 'polypeptide(L)'
;GFSDRCDCNYAYKDYPAIMKKKCLNLYPSNAKNLDTTGYKKGDKGDGVLALKYLLMLAKKKGMHNINLDKNDIFGAGTQKAVNNILKNHSYSQNGIAGKKFIELLGNELL
;
A
#
# COMPACT_ATOMS: atom_id res chain seq x y z
N GLY A 1 -7.87 16.32 -5.24
CA GLY A 1 -6.72 15.68 -4.71
C GLY A 1 -6.27 14.50 -5.52
N PHE A 2 -5.46 13.72 -4.91
CA PHE A 2 -4.88 12.54 -5.53
C PHE A 2 -5.96 11.60 -6.07
N SER A 3 -6.95 11.31 -5.25
CA SER A 3 -7.99 10.35 -5.60
C SER A 3 -8.79 10.78 -6.82
N ASP A 4 -9.04 12.06 -6.95
CA ASP A 4 -9.87 12.56 -8.06
C ASP A 4 -9.23 12.30 -9.41
N ARG A 5 -7.92 12.46 -9.47
CA ARG A 5 -7.19 12.26 -10.72
C ARG A 5 -6.98 10.80 -11.03
N CYS A 6 -6.71 10.02 -10.00
CA CYS A 6 -6.37 8.63 -10.20
C CYS A 6 -7.51 7.83 -10.81
N ASP A 7 -8.71 8.10 -10.35
CA ASP A 7 -9.86 7.31 -10.80
C ASP A 7 -10.10 7.46 -12.29
N CYS A 8 -9.73 8.60 -12.85
CA CYS A 8 -9.97 8.88 -14.26
C CYS A 8 -8.84 8.37 -15.15
N ASN A 9 -7.62 8.43 -14.67
CA ASN A 9 -6.46 8.31 -15.53
C ASN A 9 -5.64 7.05 -15.31
N TYR A 10 -5.91 6.30 -14.28
CA TYR A 10 -5.07 5.18 -13.92
C TYR A 10 -5.81 3.87 -13.91
N ALA A 11 -6.69 3.69 -14.88
CA ALA A 11 -7.33 2.40 -15.09
C ALA A 11 -6.49 1.52 -16.00
N TYR A 12 -5.18 1.71 -16.00
CA TYR A 12 -4.27 1.04 -16.90
C TYR A 12 -3.45 -0.02 -16.18
N LYS A 13 -2.86 -0.90 -16.97
CA LYS A 13 -1.98 -1.93 -16.45
C LYS A 13 -0.76 -1.38 -15.73
N ASP A 14 -0.35 -0.15 -16.04
CA ASP A 14 0.81 0.50 -15.42
C ASP A 14 0.50 1.15 -14.07
N TYR A 15 -0.77 1.16 -13.67
CA TYR A 15 -1.20 1.80 -12.44
C TYR A 15 -0.45 1.29 -11.21
N PRO A 16 -0.30 -0.02 -11.02
CA PRO A 16 0.44 -0.49 -9.85
C PRO A 16 1.88 0.02 -9.80
N ALA A 17 2.56 0.10 -10.94
CA ALA A 17 3.92 0.60 -10.99
C ALA A 17 3.97 2.08 -10.60
N ILE A 18 3.04 2.88 -11.08
CA ILE A 18 2.93 4.29 -10.74
C ILE A 18 2.69 4.45 -9.24
N MET A 19 1.78 3.68 -8.69
CA MET A 19 1.45 3.76 -7.26
C MET A 19 2.61 3.29 -6.39
N LYS A 20 3.28 2.23 -6.81
CA LYS A 20 4.47 1.75 -6.10
C LYS A 20 5.54 2.85 -6.05
N LYS A 21 5.82 3.48 -7.18
CA LYS A 21 6.79 4.55 -7.25
C LYS A 21 6.41 5.73 -6.36
N LYS A 22 5.13 6.12 -6.37
CA LYS A 22 4.66 7.19 -5.51
C LYS A 22 4.80 6.85 -4.04
N CYS A 23 4.45 5.63 -3.66
CA CYS A 23 4.64 5.19 -2.28
C CYS A 23 6.10 5.29 -1.85
N LEU A 24 7.01 4.80 -2.71
CA LEU A 24 8.43 4.81 -2.38
C LEU A 24 9.00 6.22 -2.34
N ASN A 25 8.56 7.09 -3.25
CA ASN A 25 9.05 8.48 -3.29
C ASN A 25 8.58 9.29 -2.08
N LEU A 26 7.41 8.95 -1.54
CA LEU A 26 6.84 9.67 -0.40
C LEU A 26 7.02 8.90 0.90
N TYR A 27 7.95 7.98 0.91
CA TYR A 27 8.25 7.14 2.06
C TYR A 27 8.68 8.00 3.24
N PRO A 28 8.31 7.61 4.46
CA PRO A 28 8.75 8.36 5.64
C PRO A 28 10.27 8.46 5.69
N SER A 29 10.77 9.61 6.07
CA SER A 29 12.21 9.87 6.06
C SER A 29 13.00 8.92 6.96
N ASN A 30 12.34 8.33 7.95
CA ASN A 30 12.98 7.37 8.85
C ASN A 30 12.88 5.93 8.38
N ALA A 31 12.25 5.67 7.25
CA ALA A 31 12.07 4.31 6.73
C ALA A 31 13.31 3.86 6.01
N LYS A 32 14.22 3.27 6.73
CA LYS A 32 15.51 2.86 6.17
C LYS A 32 15.55 1.40 5.77
N ASN A 33 15.00 0.58 6.59
CA ASN A 33 14.91 -0.86 6.35
C ASN A 33 13.53 -1.29 6.76
N LEU A 34 13.17 -2.23 6.51
CA LEU A 34 12.01 -2.80 6.00
C LEU A 34 11.16 -3.59 6.97
N ASP A 35 11.73 -4.05 8.04
CA ASP A 35 11.01 -4.91 8.96
C ASP A 35 10.30 -4.13 10.05
N THR A 36 10.81 -2.95 10.37
CA THR A 36 10.26 -2.17 11.48
C THR A 36 9.99 -0.72 11.13
N THR A 37 10.33 -0.29 9.92
CA THR A 37 10.10 1.08 9.47
C THR A 37 9.29 1.06 8.17
N GLY A 38 8.39 2.02 8.04
CA GLY A 38 7.52 2.12 6.88
C GLY A 38 6.22 2.79 7.25
N TYR A 39 5.23 2.65 6.38
CA TYR A 39 3.90 3.15 6.69
C TYR A 39 3.23 2.24 7.71
N LYS A 40 2.62 2.84 8.72
CA LYS A 40 1.97 2.10 9.79
C LYS A 40 0.73 2.85 10.25
N LYS A 41 -0.06 2.21 11.07
CA LYS A 41 -1.29 2.80 11.60
C LYS A 41 -0.99 4.15 12.26
N GLY A 42 -1.76 5.15 11.88
CA GLY A 42 -1.59 6.51 12.34
C GLY A 42 -0.91 7.42 11.33
N ASP A 43 -0.26 6.86 10.33
CA ASP A 43 0.36 7.66 9.27
C ASP A 43 -0.71 8.20 8.33
N LYS A 44 -0.37 9.29 7.66
CA LYS A 44 -1.25 9.89 6.66
C LYS A 44 -0.42 10.64 5.63
N GLY A 45 -1.05 10.98 4.51
CA GLY A 45 -0.41 11.72 3.46
C GLY A 45 -0.48 10.99 2.12
N ASP A 46 0.14 11.57 1.11
CA ASP A 46 0.05 11.07 -0.26
C ASP A 46 0.67 9.68 -0.41
N GLY A 47 1.73 9.39 0.34
CA GLY A 47 2.34 8.06 0.31
C GLY A 47 1.40 6.99 0.81
N VAL A 48 0.67 7.28 1.89
CA VAL A 48 -0.32 6.36 2.43
C VAL A 48 -1.47 6.18 1.44
N LEU A 49 -1.90 7.27 0.81
CA LEU A 49 -2.96 7.19 -0.19
C LEU A 49 -2.54 6.29 -1.35
N ALA A 50 -1.32 6.45 -1.84
CA ALA A 50 -0.79 5.60 -2.91
C ALA A 50 -0.72 4.14 -2.48
N LEU A 51 -0.28 3.89 -1.25
CA LEU A 51 -0.26 2.53 -0.70
C LEU A 51 -1.66 1.94 -0.68
N LYS A 52 -2.64 2.71 -0.26
CA LYS A 52 -4.01 2.22 -0.19
C LYS A 52 -4.56 1.86 -1.57
N TYR A 53 -4.19 2.60 -2.60
CA TYR A 53 -4.57 2.22 -3.96
C TYR A 53 -3.92 0.90 -4.39
N LEU A 54 -2.67 0.68 -4.01
CA LEU A 54 -2.04 -0.62 -4.25
C LEU A 54 -2.80 -1.73 -3.52
N LEU A 55 -3.20 -1.48 -2.28
CA LEU A 55 -3.95 -2.46 -1.51
C LEU A 55 -5.34 -2.72 -2.11
N MET A 56 -5.97 -1.71 -2.68
CA MET A 56 -7.24 -1.89 -3.36
C MET A 56 -7.09 -2.76 -4.61
N LEU A 57 -6.00 -2.58 -5.34
CA LEU A 57 -5.70 -3.46 -6.49
C LEU A 57 -5.39 -4.88 -6.02
N ALA A 58 -4.69 -5.02 -4.91
CA ALA A 58 -4.40 -6.33 -4.33
C ALA A 58 -5.69 -7.05 -3.96
N LYS A 59 -6.69 -6.32 -3.46
CA LYS A 59 -7.99 -6.90 -3.17
C LYS A 59 -8.64 -7.45 -4.43
N LYS A 60 -8.56 -6.72 -5.53
CA LYS A 60 -9.11 -7.19 -6.81
C LYS A 60 -8.42 -8.46 -7.28
N LYS A 61 -7.18 -8.65 -6.92
CA LYS A 61 -6.42 -9.86 -7.25
C LYS A 61 -6.61 -10.98 -6.25
N GLY A 62 -7.42 -10.77 -5.22
CA GLY A 62 -7.71 -11.80 -4.24
C GLY A 62 -6.67 -11.94 -3.14
N MET A 63 -5.78 -10.98 -2.97
CA MET A 63 -4.73 -11.04 -1.95
C MET A 63 -5.27 -10.76 -0.54
N HIS A 64 -6.39 -10.08 -0.44
CA HIS A 64 -7.13 -9.87 0.81
C HIS A 64 -8.56 -9.47 0.46
N ASN A 65 -9.43 -9.41 1.46
CA ASN A 65 -10.83 -9.01 1.23
C ASN A 65 -11.27 -7.86 2.11
N ILE A 66 -10.34 -7.02 2.51
CA ILE A 66 -10.62 -5.88 3.38
C ILE A 66 -11.07 -4.69 2.54
N ASN A 67 -12.15 -4.03 2.93
CA ASN A 67 -12.59 -2.80 2.30
C ASN A 67 -11.80 -1.64 2.88
N LEU A 68 -11.29 -0.79 2.01
CA LEU A 68 -10.47 0.35 2.41
C LEU A 68 -11.15 1.65 2.01
N ASP A 69 -11.06 2.65 2.88
CA ASP A 69 -11.55 3.99 2.58
C ASP A 69 -10.61 4.70 1.62
N LYS A 70 -11.18 5.46 0.70
CA LYS A 70 -10.37 6.25 -0.24
C LYS A 70 -9.96 7.56 0.41
N ASN A 71 -9.03 7.45 1.35
CA ASN A 71 -8.46 8.62 2.00
C ASN A 71 -6.98 8.35 2.27
N ASP A 72 -6.28 9.34 2.80
CA ASP A 72 -4.85 9.28 3.01
C ASP A 72 -4.47 8.82 4.42
N ILE A 73 -5.38 8.16 5.12
CA ILE A 73 -5.14 7.75 6.50
C ILE A 73 -4.91 6.24 6.57
N PHE A 74 -3.83 5.85 7.23
CA PHE A 74 -3.52 4.45 7.50
C PHE A 74 -4.29 4.06 8.77
N GLY A 75 -5.44 3.47 8.59
CA GLY A 75 -6.30 3.08 9.69
C GLY A 75 -6.23 1.59 10.00
N ALA A 76 -7.17 1.14 10.85
CA ALA A 76 -7.23 -0.26 11.25
C ALA A 76 -7.48 -1.19 10.06
N GLY A 77 -8.32 -0.79 9.12
CA GLY A 77 -8.58 -1.59 7.93
C GLY A 77 -7.35 -1.74 7.06
N THR A 78 -6.59 -0.67 6.89
CA THR A 78 -5.33 -0.71 6.16
C THR A 78 -4.35 -1.67 6.84
N GLN A 79 -4.26 -1.61 8.17
CA GLN A 79 -3.39 -2.51 8.92
C GLN A 79 -3.79 -3.96 8.71
N LYS A 80 -5.09 -4.26 8.73
CA LYS A 80 -5.58 -5.62 8.49
C LYS A 80 -5.21 -6.11 7.09
N ALA A 81 -5.35 -5.27 6.09
CA ALA A 81 -5.00 -5.64 4.72
C ALA A 81 -3.50 -5.94 4.61
N VAL A 82 -2.66 -5.09 5.20
CA VAL A 82 -1.21 -5.29 5.20
C VAL A 82 -0.88 -6.62 5.89
N ASN A 83 -1.47 -6.88 7.05
CA ASN A 83 -1.22 -8.11 7.78
C ASN A 83 -1.66 -9.36 7.01
N ASN A 84 -2.78 -9.29 6.32
CA ASN A 84 -3.24 -10.41 5.51
C ASN A 84 -2.23 -10.77 4.42
N ILE A 85 -1.69 -9.77 3.76
CA ILE A 85 -0.71 -9.99 2.70
C ILE A 85 0.59 -10.50 3.29
N LEU A 86 1.03 -9.94 4.41
CA LEU A 86 2.22 -10.41 5.09
C LEU A 86 2.08 -11.88 5.48
N LYS A 87 0.94 -12.26 6.03
CA LYS A 87 0.68 -13.63 6.42
C LYS A 87 0.74 -14.57 5.23
N ASN A 88 0.14 -14.18 4.11
CA ASN A 88 0.09 -15.03 2.93
C ASN A 88 1.46 -15.24 2.31
N HIS A 89 2.43 -14.39 2.63
CA HIS A 89 3.79 -14.50 2.14
C HIS A 89 4.75 -14.97 3.22
N SER A 90 4.22 -15.48 4.33
CA SER A 90 5.00 -16.02 5.45
C SER A 90 5.88 -14.98 6.13
N TYR A 91 5.47 -13.74 6.11
CA TYR A 91 6.15 -12.68 6.86
C TYR A 91 5.44 -12.41 8.18
N SER A 92 6.16 -11.80 9.12
CA SER A 92 5.57 -11.39 10.40
C SER A 92 4.48 -10.35 10.19
N GLN A 93 3.36 -10.53 10.86
CA GLN A 93 2.22 -9.61 10.77
C GLN A 93 2.41 -8.43 11.70
N ASN A 94 3.39 -7.59 11.39
CA ASN A 94 3.70 -6.44 12.23
C ASN A 94 2.89 -5.18 11.88
N GLY A 95 2.06 -5.24 10.84
CA GLY A 95 1.22 -4.12 10.43
C GLY A 95 1.96 -2.98 9.76
N ILE A 96 3.18 -3.20 9.34
CA ILE A 96 4.02 -2.17 8.75
C ILE A 96 4.24 -2.46 7.27
N ALA A 97 3.92 -1.47 6.43
CA ALA A 97 4.17 -1.55 5.00
C ALA A 97 5.53 -0.96 4.69
N GLY A 98 6.55 -1.80 4.75
CA GLY A 98 7.91 -1.39 4.47
C GLY A 98 8.22 -1.38 2.98
N LYS A 99 9.46 -1.03 2.65
CA LYS A 99 9.88 -0.93 1.26
C LYS A 99 9.73 -2.27 0.54
N LYS A 100 10.15 -3.36 1.17
CA LYS A 100 10.03 -4.69 0.56
C LYS A 100 8.58 -5.08 0.35
N PHE A 101 7.71 -4.73 1.28
CA PHE A 101 6.29 -5.00 1.15
C PHE A 101 5.72 -4.26 -0.07
N ILE A 102 6.07 -3.00 -0.23
CA ILE A 102 5.59 -2.21 -1.36
C ILE A 102 6.14 -2.74 -2.68
N GLU A 103 7.40 -3.13 -2.68
CA GLU A 103 8.01 -3.75 -3.86
C GLU A 103 7.33 -5.08 -4.20
N LEU A 104 7.05 -5.88 -3.18
CA LEU A 104 6.32 -7.13 -3.35
C LEU A 104 4.95 -6.88 -3.99
N LEU A 105 4.20 -5.92 -3.48
CA LEU A 105 2.91 -5.58 -4.06
C LEU A 105 3.04 -5.18 -5.52
N GLY A 106 4.00 -4.33 -5.83
CA GLY A 106 4.21 -3.92 -7.21
C GLY A 106 4.51 -5.10 -8.13
N ASN A 107 5.35 -6.02 -7.67
CA ASN A 107 5.71 -7.19 -8.46
C ASN A 107 4.52 -8.13 -8.66
N GLU A 108 3.71 -8.31 -7.61
CA GLU A 108 2.54 -9.20 -7.69
C GLU A 108 1.42 -8.61 -8.55
N LEU A 109 1.28 -7.29 -8.57
CA LEU A 109 0.19 -6.63 -9.26
C LEU A 109 0.53 -6.28 -10.71
N LEU A 110 1.78 -6.32 -11.07
CA LEU A 110 2.21 -6.11 -12.44
C LEU A 110 2.30 -7.46 -13.17
#